data_38f8a950b85c1dad8467cd660d8ab0d5
#
_entry.id   38f8a950b85c1dad8467cd660d8ab0d5
#
_cell.length_a   1.000
_cell.length_b   1.000
_cell.length_c   1.000
_cell.angle_alpha   90.00
_cell.angle_beta   90.00
_cell.angle_gamma   90.00
#
_symmetry.space_group_name_H-M   'P 1'
#
loop_
_entity.id
_entity.type
_entity.pdbx_description
1 polymer ?
#
loop_
_entity_poly.entity_id
_entity_poly.type
_entity_poly.pdbx_seq_one_letter_code
_entity_poly.pdbx_strand_id
1 'polypeptide(L)'
;MNELVLPTFVSVIEYLILITASIGIITNLLGIIILTRIKKKELSDLLTLSLFGFETLFVVFQILRILEKNFIQIQTQYLHTYRVFVNSGLQFCLIVTLFTTVAVVRSSYVEVQWLLRECNPTQLFLEGHSLASNSECRKRLLKI
;
A
#
# COMPACT_ATOMS: atom_id res chain seq x y z
N MET A 1 5.60 -36.40 -21.83
CA MET A 1 6.61 -35.69 -21.02
C MET A 1 6.14 -34.33 -20.50
N ASN A 2 5.01 -33.78 -20.99
CA ASN A 2 4.52 -32.44 -20.61
C ASN A 2 3.56 -32.40 -19.41
N GLU A 3 3.01 -33.55 -18.98
CA GLU A 3 1.99 -33.58 -17.90
C GLU A 3 2.57 -33.45 -16.49
N LEU A 4 3.85 -33.77 -16.30
CA LEU A 4 4.49 -33.66 -14.99
C LEU A 4 5.10 -32.29 -14.70
N VAL A 5 5.41 -31.52 -15.73
CA VAL A 5 6.07 -30.20 -15.61
C VAL A 5 5.10 -29.13 -15.15
N LEU A 6 3.85 -29.20 -15.59
CA LEU A 6 2.83 -28.20 -15.28
C LEU A 6 2.46 -28.12 -13.77
N PRO A 7 2.18 -29.23 -13.07
CA PRO A 7 1.86 -29.20 -11.64
C PRO A 7 3.05 -28.71 -10.78
N THR A 8 4.27 -29.09 -11.16
CA THR A 8 5.47 -28.64 -10.43
C THR A 8 5.70 -27.15 -10.58
N PHE A 9 5.49 -26.60 -11.77
CA PHE A 9 5.62 -25.16 -12.03
C PHE A 9 4.58 -24.35 -11.25
N VAL A 10 3.33 -24.80 -11.20
CA VAL A 10 2.25 -24.16 -10.43
C VAL A 10 2.60 -24.14 -8.94
N SER A 11 3.10 -25.26 -8.39
CA SER A 11 3.51 -25.31 -6.98
C SER A 11 4.63 -24.34 -6.65
N VAL A 12 5.64 -24.21 -7.52
CA VAL A 12 6.74 -23.24 -7.32
C VAL A 12 6.21 -21.82 -7.27
N ILE A 13 5.29 -21.45 -8.17
CA ILE A 13 4.68 -20.12 -8.17
C ILE A 13 3.91 -19.87 -6.87
N GLU A 14 3.14 -20.85 -6.37
CA GLU A 14 2.40 -20.73 -5.11
C GLU A 14 3.33 -20.50 -3.92
N TYR A 15 4.47 -21.21 -3.84
CA TYR A 15 5.49 -20.95 -2.81
C TYR A 15 6.10 -19.55 -2.92
N LEU A 16 6.41 -19.08 -4.11
CA LEU A 16 6.92 -17.73 -4.32
C LEU A 16 5.90 -16.67 -3.88
N ILE A 17 4.62 -16.87 -4.17
CA ILE A 17 3.54 -15.97 -3.72
C ILE A 17 3.48 -15.97 -2.19
N LEU A 18 3.55 -17.12 -1.52
CA LEU A 18 3.52 -17.21 -0.05
C LEU A 18 4.71 -16.48 0.59
N ILE A 19 5.92 -16.65 0.05
CA ILE A 19 7.12 -15.96 0.55
C ILE A 19 6.96 -14.44 0.37
N THR A 20 6.56 -13.99 -0.81
CA THR A 20 6.36 -12.57 -1.10
C THR A 20 5.25 -11.98 -0.22
N ALA A 21 4.16 -12.72 -0.02
CA ALA A 21 3.06 -12.35 0.86
C ALA A 21 3.52 -12.17 2.31
N SER A 22 4.35 -13.09 2.81
CA SER A 22 4.89 -13.01 4.18
C SER A 22 5.75 -11.76 4.38
N ILE A 23 6.62 -11.44 3.42
CA ILE A 23 7.42 -10.22 3.42
C ILE A 23 6.51 -8.98 3.36
N GLY A 24 5.49 -9.00 2.51
CA GLY A 24 4.50 -7.93 2.39
C GLY A 24 3.77 -7.63 3.70
N ILE A 25 3.33 -8.66 4.43
CA ILE A 25 2.71 -8.47 5.76
C ILE A 25 3.67 -7.78 6.73
N ILE A 26 4.92 -8.24 6.81
CA ILE A 26 5.91 -7.67 7.74
C ILE A 26 6.16 -6.20 7.40
N THR A 27 6.37 -5.86 6.13
CA THR A 27 6.63 -4.48 5.71
C THR A 27 5.43 -3.56 5.94
N ASN A 28 4.22 -4.02 5.67
CA ASN A 28 3.01 -3.24 5.89
C ASN A 28 2.75 -3.02 7.39
N LEU A 29 2.96 -4.04 8.23
CA LEU A 29 2.84 -3.91 9.69
C LEU A 29 3.88 -2.93 10.26
N LEU A 30 5.12 -2.98 9.79
CA LEU A 30 6.15 -2.00 10.17
C LEU A 30 5.74 -0.58 9.76
N GLY A 31 5.22 -0.40 8.54
CA GLY A 31 4.69 0.87 8.06
C GLY A 31 3.56 1.41 8.97
N ILE A 32 2.60 0.56 9.34
CA ILE A 32 1.52 0.91 10.27
C ILE A 32 2.08 1.34 11.63
N ILE A 33 3.04 0.60 12.21
CA ILE A 33 3.66 0.93 13.49
C ILE A 33 4.37 2.28 13.44
N ILE A 34 5.13 2.55 12.38
CA ILE A 34 5.85 3.81 12.21
C ILE A 34 4.86 4.97 12.10
N LEU A 35 3.86 4.87 11.22
CA LEU A 35 2.87 5.93 11.00
C LEU A 35 1.98 6.19 12.22
N THR A 36 1.68 5.16 13.02
CA THR A 36 0.89 5.35 14.26
C THR A 36 1.64 6.09 15.35
N ARG A 37 2.99 6.07 15.32
CA ARG A 37 3.83 6.81 16.29
C ARG A 37 3.99 8.29 15.97
N ILE A 38 3.65 8.74 14.77
CA ILE A 38 3.72 10.16 14.39
C ILE A 38 2.65 10.94 15.13
N LYS A 39 3.06 11.94 15.91
CA LYS A 39 2.16 12.73 16.78
C LYS A 39 1.21 13.65 16.01
N LYS A 40 1.67 14.21 14.89
CA LYS A 40 0.85 15.06 14.02
C LYS A 40 0.55 14.25 12.76
N LYS A 41 -0.69 13.80 12.63
CA LYS A 41 -1.16 13.07 11.45
C LYS A 41 -1.71 14.06 10.43
N GLU A 42 -1.10 14.08 9.28
CA GLU A 42 -1.63 14.77 8.10
C GLU A 42 -2.59 13.85 7.34
N LEU A 43 -3.37 14.40 6.42
CA LEU A 43 -4.31 13.62 5.62
C LEU A 43 -3.60 12.54 4.79
N SER A 44 -2.42 12.85 4.28
CA SER A 44 -1.54 11.91 3.57
C SER A 44 -1.14 10.71 4.42
N ASP A 45 -0.83 10.92 5.71
CA ASP A 45 -0.48 9.85 6.64
C ASP A 45 -1.67 8.92 6.90
N LEU A 46 -2.89 9.46 7.01
CA LEU A 46 -4.11 8.67 7.19
C LEU A 46 -4.42 7.83 5.94
N LEU A 47 -4.26 8.40 4.75
CA LEU A 47 -4.44 7.69 3.49
C LEU A 47 -3.40 6.56 3.35
N THR A 48 -2.14 6.84 3.69
CA THR A 48 -1.06 5.85 3.65
C THR A 48 -1.28 4.73 4.67
N LEU A 49 -1.78 5.07 5.87
CA LEU A 49 -2.14 4.09 6.89
C LEU A 49 -3.28 3.17 6.41
N SER A 50 -4.30 3.74 5.76
CA SER A 50 -5.39 2.98 5.15
C SER A 50 -4.89 2.06 4.04
N LEU A 51 -3.95 2.54 3.21
CA LEU A 51 -3.33 1.76 2.15
C LEU A 51 -2.65 0.50 2.72
N PHE A 52 -1.77 0.63 3.71
CA PHE A 52 -1.11 -0.50 4.35
C PHE A 52 -2.11 -1.49 5.00
N GLY A 53 -3.21 -0.97 5.57
CA GLY A 53 -4.28 -1.81 6.11
C GLY A 53 -4.95 -2.67 5.04
N PHE A 54 -5.35 -2.07 3.92
CA PHE A 54 -5.99 -2.80 2.81
C PHE A 54 -5.03 -3.75 2.09
N GLU A 55 -3.77 -3.37 1.92
CA GLU A 55 -2.74 -4.27 1.37
C GLU A 55 -2.53 -5.49 2.27
N THR A 56 -2.50 -5.30 3.59
CA THR A 56 -2.41 -6.42 4.54
C THR A 56 -3.61 -7.36 4.42
N LEU A 57 -4.82 -6.82 4.35
CA LEU A 57 -6.05 -7.62 4.15
C LEU A 57 -6.02 -8.37 2.81
N PHE A 58 -5.57 -7.71 1.74
CA PHE A 58 -5.43 -8.35 0.43
C PHE A 58 -4.50 -9.56 0.50
N VAL A 59 -3.35 -9.40 1.14
CA VAL A 59 -2.36 -10.48 1.31
C VAL A 59 -2.94 -11.64 2.15
N VAL A 60 -3.67 -11.34 3.23
CA VAL A 60 -4.35 -12.36 4.04
C VAL A 60 -5.36 -13.15 3.20
N PHE A 61 -6.18 -12.50 2.38
CA PHE A 61 -7.11 -13.18 1.48
C PHE A 61 -6.39 -14.04 0.43
N GLN A 62 -5.23 -13.61 -0.08
CA GLN A 62 -4.42 -14.41 -0.99
C GLN A 62 -3.89 -15.69 -0.30
N ILE A 63 -3.41 -15.58 0.92
CA ILE A 63 -2.97 -16.74 1.71
C ILE A 63 -4.14 -17.70 1.94
N LEU A 64 -5.31 -17.20 2.34
CA LEU A 64 -6.51 -18.01 2.55
C LEU A 64 -6.91 -18.76 1.29
N ARG A 65 -6.81 -18.13 0.12
CA ARG A 65 -7.08 -18.76 -1.18
C ARG A 65 -6.12 -19.91 -1.50
N ILE A 66 -4.82 -19.73 -1.19
CA ILE A 66 -3.81 -20.77 -1.42
C ILE A 66 -3.99 -21.92 -0.44
N LEU A 67 -4.30 -21.64 0.84
CA LEU A 67 -4.56 -22.63 1.85
C LEU A 67 -5.80 -23.47 1.50
N GLU A 68 -6.86 -22.84 1.00
CA GLU A 68 -8.05 -23.54 0.52
C GLU A 68 -7.69 -24.59 -0.53
N LYS A 69 -6.90 -24.21 -1.52
CA LYS A 69 -6.53 -25.11 -2.61
C LYS A 69 -5.74 -26.33 -2.14
N ASN A 70 -4.87 -26.12 -1.15
CA ASN A 70 -3.90 -27.15 -0.72
C ASN A 70 -4.35 -28.00 0.45
N PHE A 71 -5.24 -27.49 1.33
CA PHE A 71 -5.56 -28.14 2.60
C PHE A 71 -7.03 -28.52 2.78
N ILE A 72 -7.95 -27.93 2.02
CA ILE A 72 -9.38 -28.12 2.28
C ILE A 72 -9.99 -29.05 1.24
N GLN A 73 -9.87 -30.35 1.47
CA GLN A 73 -10.73 -31.39 0.84
C GLN A 73 -12.09 -31.52 1.57
N ILE A 74 -12.62 -30.43 2.14
CA ILE A 74 -13.81 -30.46 3.00
C ILE A 74 -15.06 -30.11 2.21
N GLN A 75 -16.09 -30.90 2.41
CA GLN A 75 -17.53 -30.83 2.03
C GLN A 75 -17.96 -29.63 1.17
N THR A 76 -18.49 -29.97 0.00
CA THR A 76 -18.77 -29.11 -1.16
C THR A 76 -19.60 -27.84 -0.92
N GLN A 77 -20.50 -27.80 0.05
CA GLN A 77 -21.46 -26.71 0.22
C GLN A 77 -20.85 -25.47 0.93
N TYR A 78 -20.07 -25.70 1.98
CA TYR A 78 -19.36 -24.62 2.69
C TYR A 78 -18.24 -24.04 1.85
N LEU A 79 -17.61 -24.86 1.01
CA LEU A 79 -16.53 -24.45 0.12
C LEU A 79 -16.97 -23.42 -0.90
N HIS A 80 -18.18 -23.54 -1.45
CA HIS A 80 -18.70 -22.57 -2.41
C HIS A 80 -18.90 -21.18 -1.77
N THR A 81 -19.53 -21.10 -0.61
CA THR A 81 -19.74 -19.85 0.12
C THR A 81 -18.41 -19.17 0.51
N TYR A 82 -17.44 -19.97 0.98
CA TYR A 82 -16.11 -19.51 1.33
C TYR A 82 -15.38 -18.93 0.10
N ARG A 83 -15.42 -19.60 -1.06
CA ARG A 83 -14.82 -19.12 -2.31
C ARG A 83 -15.41 -17.78 -2.76
N VAL A 84 -16.73 -17.65 -2.70
CA VAL A 84 -17.40 -16.39 -3.05
C VAL A 84 -16.93 -15.28 -2.10
N PHE A 85 -16.88 -15.54 -0.81
CA PHE A 85 -16.42 -14.57 0.18
C PHE A 85 -14.96 -14.13 -0.05
N VAL A 86 -14.04 -15.08 -0.21
CA VAL A 86 -12.62 -14.81 -0.42
C VAL A 86 -12.39 -14.06 -1.74
N ASN A 87 -13.03 -14.47 -2.83
CA ASN A 87 -12.89 -13.80 -4.12
C ASN A 87 -13.48 -12.38 -4.10
N SER A 88 -14.64 -12.18 -3.47
CA SER A 88 -15.24 -10.85 -3.31
C SER A 88 -14.37 -9.95 -2.42
N GLY A 89 -13.81 -10.49 -1.35
CA GLY A 89 -12.87 -9.78 -0.48
C GLY A 89 -11.60 -9.36 -1.22
N LEU A 90 -11.03 -10.23 -2.04
CA LEU A 90 -9.87 -9.92 -2.88
C LEU A 90 -10.17 -8.78 -3.87
N GLN A 91 -11.28 -8.85 -4.58
CA GLN A 91 -11.68 -7.82 -5.54
C GLN A 91 -11.92 -6.48 -4.84
N PHE A 92 -12.61 -6.49 -3.71
CA PHE A 92 -12.85 -5.31 -2.90
C PHE A 92 -11.55 -4.67 -2.43
N CYS A 93 -10.64 -5.44 -1.84
CA CYS A 93 -9.34 -4.95 -1.38
C CYS A 93 -8.52 -4.38 -2.55
N LEU A 94 -8.51 -5.05 -3.71
CA LEU A 94 -7.80 -4.57 -4.89
C LEU A 94 -8.31 -3.19 -5.35
N ILE A 95 -9.63 -3.04 -5.46
CA ILE A 95 -10.26 -1.79 -5.88
C ILE A 95 -9.93 -0.67 -4.89
N VAL A 96 -10.11 -0.92 -3.59
CA VAL A 96 -9.82 0.08 -2.54
C VAL A 96 -8.34 0.45 -2.54
N THR A 97 -7.43 -0.52 -2.67
CA THR A 97 -5.98 -0.27 -2.75
C THR A 97 -5.63 0.62 -3.93
N LEU A 98 -6.19 0.34 -5.12
CA LEU A 98 -5.97 1.18 -6.30
C LEU A 98 -6.46 2.62 -6.09
N PHE A 99 -7.68 2.81 -5.59
CA PHE A 99 -8.21 4.17 -5.31
C PHE A 99 -7.38 4.90 -4.24
N THR A 100 -7.00 4.20 -3.18
CA THR A 100 -6.19 4.80 -2.11
C THR A 100 -4.80 5.17 -2.62
N THR A 101 -4.17 4.32 -3.45
CA THR A 101 -2.88 4.63 -4.08
C THR A 101 -2.97 5.90 -4.94
N VAL A 102 -4.00 6.03 -5.78
CA VAL A 102 -4.21 7.23 -6.58
C VAL A 102 -4.42 8.46 -5.69
N ALA A 103 -5.16 8.34 -4.60
CA ALA A 103 -5.38 9.42 -3.65
C ALA A 103 -4.09 9.85 -2.94
N VAL A 104 -3.24 8.90 -2.52
CA VAL A 104 -1.92 9.17 -1.92
C VAL A 104 -1.01 9.88 -2.90
N VAL A 105 -0.89 9.37 -4.13
CA VAL A 105 -0.06 9.99 -5.17
C VAL A 105 -0.54 11.41 -5.48
N ARG A 106 -1.86 11.61 -5.60
CA ARG A 106 -2.43 12.95 -5.83
C ARG A 106 -2.15 13.90 -4.68
N SER A 107 -2.31 13.45 -3.43
CA SER A 107 -2.02 14.26 -2.24
C SER A 107 -0.56 14.68 -2.21
N SER A 108 0.37 13.74 -2.38
CA SER A 108 1.81 14.02 -2.43
C SER A 108 2.19 14.96 -3.58
N TYR A 109 1.56 14.80 -4.75
CA TYR A 109 1.79 15.69 -5.90
C TYR A 109 1.35 17.12 -5.61
N VAL A 110 0.19 17.32 -4.98
CA VAL A 110 -0.31 18.64 -4.58
C VAL A 110 0.61 19.28 -3.56
N GLU A 111 1.09 18.54 -2.56
CA GLU A 111 2.04 19.04 -1.56
C GLU A 111 3.35 19.50 -2.21
N VAL A 112 3.91 18.69 -3.11
CA VAL A 112 5.14 19.05 -3.84
C VAL A 112 4.92 20.28 -4.72
N GLN A 113 3.81 20.37 -5.45
CA GLN A 113 3.50 21.56 -6.26
C GLN A 113 3.34 22.82 -5.41
N TRP A 114 2.67 22.69 -4.27
CA TRP A 114 2.49 23.80 -3.34
C TRP A 114 3.84 24.30 -2.81
N LEU A 115 4.73 23.38 -2.39
CA LEU A 115 6.08 23.69 -1.93
C LEU A 115 6.93 24.34 -3.03
N LEU A 116 6.88 23.83 -4.25
CA LEU A 116 7.61 24.42 -5.39
C LEU A 116 7.10 25.82 -5.71
N ARG A 117 5.81 26.08 -5.55
CA ARG A 117 5.21 27.40 -5.79
C ARG A 117 5.60 28.42 -4.72
N GLU A 118 5.56 28.01 -3.44
CA GLU A 118 5.97 28.89 -2.34
C GLU A 118 7.48 29.12 -2.27
N CYS A 119 8.28 28.11 -2.65
CA CYS A 119 9.75 28.19 -2.61
C CYS A 119 10.36 28.63 -3.95
N ASN A 120 9.57 29.19 -4.88
CA ASN A 120 10.10 29.67 -6.16
C ASN A 120 11.04 30.88 -5.94
N PRO A 121 12.36 30.72 -6.19
CA PRO A 121 13.35 31.76 -5.89
C PRO A 121 13.11 33.06 -6.67
N THR A 122 12.45 32.99 -7.82
CA THR A 122 12.15 34.18 -8.66
C THR A 122 11.07 35.06 -8.02
N GLN A 123 10.07 34.51 -7.36
CA GLN A 123 9.06 35.29 -6.63
C GLN A 123 9.61 35.85 -5.32
N LEU A 124 10.43 35.10 -4.60
CA LEU A 124 11.14 35.58 -3.40
C LEU A 124 12.07 36.77 -3.69
N PHE A 125 12.67 36.82 -4.88
CA PHE A 125 13.54 37.89 -5.27
C PHE A 125 12.78 39.19 -5.68
N LEU A 126 11.58 39.02 -6.27
CA LEU A 126 10.72 40.14 -6.70
C LEU A 126 9.99 40.82 -5.53
N GLU A 127 9.65 40.08 -4.48
CA GLU A 127 8.89 40.59 -3.34
C GLU A 127 9.76 41.13 -2.19
N GLY A 128 11.09 41.13 -2.32
CA GLY A 128 12.00 41.68 -1.31
C GLY A 128 11.92 41.04 0.06
N HIS A 129 11.34 39.83 0.14
CA HIS A 129 11.19 39.10 1.39
C HIS A 129 12.54 38.62 1.94
N SER A 130 12.77 38.95 3.21
CA SER A 130 13.99 38.78 3.94
C SER A 130 14.49 37.32 4.01
N LEU A 131 15.79 37.17 4.28
CA LEU A 131 16.49 35.90 4.56
C LEU A 131 15.76 34.95 5.52
N ALA A 132 14.84 35.44 6.34
CA ALA A 132 14.01 34.65 7.26
C ALA A 132 13.01 33.71 6.54
N SER A 133 12.41 34.14 5.43
CA SER A 133 11.50 33.33 4.61
C SER A 133 12.24 32.13 3.98
N ASN A 134 13.50 32.34 3.59
CA ASN A 134 14.33 31.31 2.98
C ASN A 134 14.72 30.20 3.98
N SER A 135 14.92 30.56 5.27
CA SER A 135 15.22 29.59 6.33
C SER A 135 14.03 28.69 6.67
N GLU A 136 12.80 29.22 6.62
CA GLU A 136 11.58 28.49 6.89
C GLU A 136 11.25 27.51 5.73
N CYS A 137 11.42 27.96 4.49
CA CYS A 137 11.27 27.13 3.29
C CYS A 137 12.26 25.96 3.30
N ARG A 138 13.52 26.23 3.67
CA ARG A 138 14.56 25.20 3.82
C ARG A 138 14.24 24.20 4.93
N LYS A 139 13.69 24.64 6.06
CA LYS A 139 13.27 23.76 7.16
C LYS A 139 12.11 22.85 6.76
N ARG A 140 11.18 23.30 5.93
CA ARG A 140 10.07 22.51 5.43
C ARG A 140 10.53 21.47 4.41
N LEU A 141 11.43 21.86 3.48
CA LEU A 141 12.03 20.93 2.50
C LEU A 141 12.86 19.82 3.15
N LEU A 142 13.46 20.06 4.33
CA LEU A 142 14.23 19.04 5.07
C LEU A 142 13.34 18.10 5.91
N LYS A 143 12.03 18.31 5.97
CA LYS A 143 11.08 17.45 6.70
C LYS A 143 10.36 16.44 5.80
N ILE A 144 10.53 16.53 4.47
CA ILE A 144 10.08 15.56 3.47
C ILE A 144 11.16 14.49 3.31
#